data_113b447a7a8ac0396607827bf9ec9d43
#
_entry.id   113b447a7a8ac0396607827bf9ec9d43
#
_cell.length_a   1.000
_cell.length_b   1.000
_cell.length_c   1.000
_cell.angle_alpha   90.00
_cell.angle_beta   90.00
_cell.angle_gamma   90.00
#
_symmetry.space_group_name_H-M   'P 1'
#
loop_
_entity.id
_entity.type
_entity.pdbx_description
1 polymer ?
#
loop_
_entity_poly.entity_id
_entity_poly.type
_entity_poly.pdbx_seq_one_letter_code
_entity_poly.pdbx_strand_id
1 'polypeptide(L)'
;NDCYLEFNQEENADNVLLNPSTGFRNGELERGYLQGKKLTLHNDIFKNDALVFFILKSSEITIKSNSNPHELKFSFEGFPQFGIWAPVGAPFVCLEPWAGVCDEAGYNGEFKDRFATVEVEPNHLYLCSYSMEGK
;
A
#
# COMPACT_ATOMS: atom_id res chain seq x y z
N ASN A 1 14.15 4.97 14.71
CA ASN A 1 13.54 3.94 13.85
C ASN A 1 14.59 3.40 12.90
N ASP A 2 14.83 2.11 12.99
CA ASP A 2 15.79 1.38 12.17
C ASP A 2 15.11 0.29 11.33
N CYS A 3 13.76 0.34 11.29
CA CYS A 3 12.94 -0.59 10.54
C CYS A 3 12.81 -0.18 9.07
N TYR A 4 12.66 -1.18 8.23
CA TYR A 4 12.42 -1.00 6.81
C TYR A 4 11.55 -2.13 6.26
N LEU A 5 10.96 -1.88 5.11
CA LEU A 5 10.24 -2.88 4.32
C LEU A 5 11.15 -3.35 3.19
N GLU A 6 11.24 -4.65 3.01
CA GLU A 6 11.95 -5.28 1.91
C GLU A 6 10.96 -5.98 1.00
N PHE A 7 10.94 -5.57 -0.26
CA PHE A 7 10.08 -6.09 -1.33
C PHE A 7 10.78 -7.26 -2.02
N ASN A 8 10.05 -8.31 -2.39
CA ASN A 8 10.67 -9.47 -3.02
C ASN A 8 11.13 -9.24 -4.46
N GLN A 9 10.67 -8.17 -5.11
CA GLN A 9 11.10 -7.76 -6.45
C GLN A 9 11.61 -6.31 -6.47
N GLU A 10 12.39 -5.97 -7.52
CA GLU A 10 12.80 -4.60 -7.80
C GLU A 10 11.60 -3.77 -8.24
N GLU A 11 11.28 -2.76 -7.48
CA GLU A 11 10.18 -1.84 -7.75
C GLU A 11 10.65 -0.58 -8.48
N ASN A 12 9.71 0.02 -9.19
CA ASN A 12 9.73 1.39 -9.67
C ASN A 12 8.28 1.87 -9.66
N ALA A 13 7.79 2.16 -8.46
CA ALA A 13 6.38 2.46 -8.24
C ALA A 13 6.16 3.91 -7.82
N ASP A 14 5.10 4.51 -8.35
CA ASP A 14 4.65 5.84 -8.00
C ASP A 14 3.77 5.79 -6.74
N ASN A 15 3.93 6.76 -5.85
CA ASN A 15 3.02 6.98 -4.75
C ASN A 15 1.86 7.89 -5.20
N VAL A 16 0.64 7.44 -4.99
CA VAL A 16 -0.58 8.22 -5.26
C VAL A 16 -0.86 9.12 -4.08
N LEU A 17 -0.89 10.43 -4.29
CA LEU A 17 -1.07 11.39 -3.21
C LEU A 17 -2.52 11.48 -2.76
N LEU A 18 -2.69 11.42 -1.46
CA LEU A 18 -3.96 11.66 -0.77
C LEU A 18 -3.97 13.06 -0.15
N ASN A 19 -5.14 13.61 -0.01
CA ASN A 19 -5.34 14.81 0.81
C ASN A 19 -5.51 14.38 2.27
N PRO A 20 -4.60 14.69 3.18
CA PRO A 20 -4.63 14.21 4.56
C PRO A 20 -5.82 14.72 5.37
N SER A 21 -6.49 15.79 4.91
CA SER A 21 -7.67 16.34 5.59
C SER A 21 -8.97 15.65 5.17
N THR A 22 -9.02 15.05 3.97
CA THR A 22 -10.25 14.47 3.41
C THR A 22 -10.13 12.98 3.11
N GLY A 23 -8.91 12.46 2.97
CA GLY A 23 -8.64 11.08 2.54
C GLY A 23 -8.90 10.82 1.06
N PHE A 24 -9.30 11.83 0.27
CA PHE A 24 -9.50 11.67 -1.16
C PHE A 24 -8.18 11.75 -1.92
N ARG A 25 -8.12 11.10 -3.09
CA ARG A 25 -7.02 11.31 -4.04
C ARG A 25 -7.08 12.73 -4.58
N ASN A 26 -5.92 13.36 -4.70
CA ASN A 26 -5.82 14.72 -5.24
C ASN A 26 -5.47 14.77 -6.74
N GLY A 27 -5.33 13.60 -7.38
CA GLY A 27 -4.96 13.49 -8.79
C GLY A 27 -3.45 13.58 -9.06
N GLU A 28 -2.63 13.73 -8.04
CA GLU A 28 -1.18 13.88 -8.15
C GLU A 28 -0.44 12.58 -7.82
N LEU A 29 0.77 12.44 -8.37
CA LEU A 29 1.66 11.29 -8.16
C LEU A 29 3.07 11.76 -7.79
N GLU A 30 3.66 11.12 -6.79
CA GLU A 30 5.12 11.17 -6.58
C GLU A 30 5.77 10.08 -7.43
N ARG A 31 6.32 10.49 -8.59
CA ARG A 31 6.91 9.58 -9.57
C ARG A 31 8.14 8.87 -9.02
N GLY A 32 8.20 7.55 -9.22
CA GLY A 32 9.32 6.74 -8.80
C GLY A 32 9.61 6.81 -7.30
N TYR A 33 8.58 6.95 -6.48
CA TYR A 33 8.72 7.05 -5.03
C TYR A 33 9.41 5.84 -4.42
N LEU A 34 8.97 4.64 -4.81
CA LEU A 34 9.59 3.39 -4.42
C LEU A 34 10.49 2.90 -5.56
N GLN A 35 11.80 2.91 -5.33
CA GLN A 35 12.81 2.37 -6.24
C GLN A 35 13.64 1.29 -5.56
N GLY A 36 13.86 0.18 -6.27
CA GLY A 36 14.58 -0.98 -5.73
C GLY A 36 13.70 -1.82 -4.80
N LYS A 37 14.32 -2.49 -3.85
CA LYS A 37 13.64 -3.44 -2.95
C LYS A 37 13.41 -2.92 -1.54
N LYS A 38 13.87 -1.72 -1.21
CA LYS A 38 13.89 -1.25 0.18
C LYS A 38 13.16 0.06 0.36
N LEU A 39 12.23 0.08 1.31
CA LEU A 39 11.58 1.29 1.80
C LEU A 39 11.93 1.48 3.28
N THR A 40 12.73 2.49 3.59
CA THR A 40 13.08 2.81 4.98
C THR A 40 11.93 3.50 5.68
N LEU A 41 11.54 3.00 6.84
CA LEU A 41 10.50 3.61 7.68
C LEU A 41 11.12 4.70 8.56
N HIS A 42 10.58 5.91 8.49
CA HIS A 42 10.96 7.03 9.33
C HIS A 42 9.73 7.83 9.76
N ASN A 43 9.87 8.64 10.80
CA ASN A 43 8.71 9.29 11.44
C ASN A 43 7.85 10.14 10.49
N ASP A 44 8.47 10.77 9.49
CA ASP A 44 7.79 11.70 8.58
C ASP A 44 7.29 11.04 7.28
N ILE A 45 7.50 9.72 7.10
CA ILE A 45 7.14 9.05 5.85
C ILE A 45 5.63 9.12 5.57
N PHE A 46 4.82 9.18 6.63
CA PHE A 46 3.35 9.24 6.57
C PHE A 46 2.78 10.63 6.88
N LYS A 47 3.61 11.69 6.86
CA LYS A 47 3.14 13.05 7.15
C LYS A 47 2.06 13.57 6.19
N ASN A 48 2.02 13.04 4.99
CA ASN A 48 1.06 13.36 3.94
C ASN A 48 0.02 12.24 3.73
N ASP A 49 -0.31 11.47 4.81
CA ASP A 49 -1.18 10.30 4.77
C ASP A 49 -0.47 9.01 4.31
N ALA A 50 -1.24 8.00 3.93
CA ALA A 50 -0.74 6.70 3.48
C ALA A 50 0.09 6.79 2.20
N LEU A 51 1.09 5.92 2.08
CA LEU A 51 1.69 5.61 0.80
C LEU A 51 0.76 4.66 0.05
N VAL A 52 0.37 5.01 -1.15
CA VAL A 52 -0.56 4.22 -1.96
C VAL A 52 0.06 3.87 -3.30
N PHE A 53 0.24 2.59 -3.54
CA PHE A 53 0.78 2.06 -4.79
C PHE A 53 -0.33 1.38 -5.58
N PHE A 54 -0.56 1.80 -6.82
CA PHE A 54 -1.58 1.19 -7.67
C PHE A 54 -1.11 -0.12 -8.28
N ILE A 55 0.19 -0.24 -8.51
CA ILE A 55 0.80 -1.42 -9.12
C ILE A 55 2.13 -1.68 -8.42
N LEU A 56 2.25 -2.84 -7.81
CA LEU A 56 3.52 -3.40 -7.36
C LEU A 56 3.84 -4.65 -8.18
N LYS A 57 5.11 -4.91 -8.41
CA LYS A 57 5.59 -6.19 -8.98
C LYS A 57 5.69 -7.26 -7.90
N SER A 58 5.95 -6.83 -6.67
CA SER A 58 6.08 -7.69 -5.51
C SER A 58 4.74 -8.24 -5.05
N SER A 59 4.75 -9.49 -4.63
CA SER A 59 3.65 -10.17 -3.92
C SER A 59 4.02 -10.46 -2.46
N GLU A 60 5.18 -9.99 -2.01
CA GLU A 60 5.70 -10.24 -0.68
C GLU A 60 6.50 -9.03 -0.18
N ILE A 61 6.26 -8.66 1.06
CA ILE A 61 6.96 -7.58 1.78
C ILE A 61 7.40 -8.13 3.13
N THR A 62 8.67 -7.97 3.48
CA THR A 62 9.20 -8.36 4.78
C THR A 62 9.51 -7.12 5.62
N ILE A 63 8.97 -7.03 6.81
CA ILE A 63 9.37 -6.03 7.81
C ILE A 63 10.66 -6.51 8.46
N LYS A 64 11.68 -5.67 8.42
CA LYS A 64 13.00 -5.92 8.98
C LYS A 64 13.50 -4.76 9.82
N SER A 65 14.46 -5.03 10.69
CA SER A 65 15.17 -4.03 11.49
C SER A 65 16.67 -4.26 11.40
N ASN A 66 17.44 -3.18 11.44
CA ASN A 66 18.90 -3.29 11.46
C ASN A 66 19.45 -3.75 12.85
N SER A 67 18.67 -3.59 13.92
CA SER A 67 19.07 -3.92 15.30
C SER A 67 18.38 -5.15 15.88
N ASN A 68 17.38 -5.70 15.19
CA ASN A 68 16.58 -6.84 15.65
C ASN A 68 16.58 -7.93 14.57
N PRO A 69 16.94 -9.19 14.89
CA PRO A 69 16.96 -10.28 13.92
C PRO A 69 15.57 -10.82 13.55
N HIS A 70 14.52 -10.45 14.29
CA HIS A 70 13.18 -10.90 13.98
C HIS A 70 12.65 -10.22 12.72
N GLU A 71 12.02 -11.01 11.88
CA GLU A 71 11.41 -10.57 10.62
C GLU A 71 9.93 -10.97 10.59
N LEU A 72 9.11 -10.17 9.95
CA LEU A 72 7.73 -10.51 9.63
C LEU A 72 7.54 -10.44 8.13
N LYS A 73 7.31 -11.58 7.52
CA LYS A 73 6.99 -11.70 6.10
C LYS A 73 5.48 -11.61 5.90
N PHE A 74 5.06 -10.73 5.00
CA PHE A 74 3.68 -10.52 4.59
C PHE A 74 3.55 -10.84 3.10
N SER A 75 2.77 -11.86 2.75
CA SER A 75 2.52 -12.25 1.36
C SER A 75 1.07 -11.94 1.00
N PHE A 76 0.81 -11.47 -0.21
CA PHE A 76 -0.52 -11.05 -0.69
C PHE A 76 -0.70 -11.40 -2.16
N GLU A 77 -1.93 -11.80 -2.51
CA GLU A 77 -2.31 -12.20 -3.86
C GLU A 77 -3.74 -11.76 -4.16
N GLY A 78 -4.01 -11.35 -5.40
CA GLY A 78 -5.35 -10.92 -5.84
C GLY A 78 -5.71 -9.49 -5.44
N PHE A 79 -4.78 -8.72 -4.90
CA PHE A 79 -4.98 -7.32 -4.54
C PHE A 79 -4.23 -6.42 -5.53
N PRO A 80 -4.95 -5.62 -6.35
CA PRO A 80 -4.30 -4.76 -7.34
C PRO A 80 -3.56 -3.56 -6.77
N GLN A 81 -3.97 -3.07 -5.60
CA GLN A 81 -3.38 -1.90 -4.96
C GLN A 81 -2.83 -2.26 -3.58
N PHE A 82 -1.93 -1.42 -3.08
CA PHE A 82 -1.32 -1.62 -1.77
C PHE A 82 -1.12 -0.30 -1.04
N GLY A 83 -1.63 -0.23 0.19
CA GLY A 83 -1.43 0.87 1.12
C GLY A 83 -0.40 0.53 2.19
N ILE A 84 0.39 1.53 2.59
CA ILE A 84 1.29 1.45 3.75
C ILE A 84 1.04 2.68 4.58
N TRP A 85 0.73 2.51 5.87
CA TRP A 85 0.40 3.63 6.72
C TRP A 85 0.70 3.39 8.20
N ALA A 86 0.95 4.47 8.91
CA ALA A 86 0.88 4.54 10.37
C ALA A 86 0.65 5.99 10.80
N PRO A 87 0.03 6.23 11.96
CA PRO A 87 0.09 7.55 12.59
C PRO A 87 1.54 7.95 12.86
N VAL A 88 1.84 9.23 12.71
CA VAL A 88 3.19 9.76 13.00
C VAL A 88 3.60 9.40 14.43
N GLY A 89 4.75 8.75 14.59
CA GLY A 89 5.29 8.30 15.87
C GLY A 89 4.67 7.02 16.45
N ALA A 90 3.76 6.36 15.74
CA ALA A 90 3.20 5.08 16.18
C ALA A 90 4.26 3.96 16.20
N PRO A 91 4.18 3.01 17.14
CA PRO A 91 5.10 1.88 17.22
C PRO A 91 4.69 0.70 16.32
N PHE A 92 3.94 0.95 15.27
CA PHE A 92 3.48 -0.06 14.31
C PHE A 92 3.42 0.52 12.88
N VAL A 93 3.26 -0.35 11.91
CA VAL A 93 2.96 -0.02 10.53
C VAL A 93 1.84 -0.94 10.03
N CYS A 94 0.89 -0.39 9.29
CA CYS A 94 -0.14 -1.13 8.59
C CYS A 94 0.37 -1.50 7.19
N LEU A 95 0.23 -2.76 6.82
CA LEU A 95 0.41 -3.27 5.46
C LEU A 95 -0.97 -3.65 4.93
N GLU A 96 -1.45 -2.91 3.96
CA GLU A 96 -2.85 -2.89 3.56
C GLU A 96 -3.01 -3.27 2.08
N PRO A 97 -3.20 -4.56 1.76
CA PRO A 97 -3.55 -4.94 0.39
C PRO A 97 -4.99 -4.51 0.08
N TRP A 98 -5.17 -3.78 -1.03
CA TRP A 98 -6.47 -3.22 -1.42
C TRP A 98 -6.98 -3.77 -2.74
N ALA A 99 -8.31 -3.94 -2.82
CA ALA A 99 -9.07 -4.10 -4.06
C ALA A 99 -10.02 -2.90 -4.19
N GLY A 100 -9.57 -1.87 -4.87
CA GLY A 100 -10.18 -0.56 -4.94
C GLY A 100 -9.38 0.51 -4.19
N VAL A 101 -9.70 1.76 -4.40
CA VAL A 101 -9.06 2.92 -3.78
C VAL A 101 -10.11 3.96 -3.41
N CYS A 102 -9.72 4.94 -2.58
CA CYS A 102 -10.57 6.10 -2.29
C CYS A 102 -10.89 6.90 -3.56
N ASP A 103 -11.97 7.65 -3.52
CA ASP A 103 -12.38 8.50 -4.63
C ASP A 103 -11.40 9.67 -4.85
N GLU A 104 -11.44 10.19 -6.05
CA GLU A 104 -10.85 11.49 -6.35
C GLU A 104 -11.76 12.60 -5.82
N ALA A 105 -11.15 13.69 -5.37
CA ALA A 105 -11.90 14.83 -4.85
C ALA A 105 -12.91 15.35 -5.90
N GLY A 106 -14.17 15.47 -5.49
CA GLY A 106 -15.26 15.93 -6.36
C GLY A 106 -15.91 14.83 -7.21
N TYR A 107 -15.52 13.56 -7.06
CA TYR A 107 -16.23 12.47 -7.72
C TYR A 107 -17.69 12.41 -7.27
N ASN A 108 -18.62 12.38 -8.23
CA ASN A 108 -20.08 12.34 -8.01
C ASN A 108 -20.79 11.34 -8.93
N GLY A 109 -20.03 10.42 -9.54
CA GLY A 109 -20.57 9.38 -10.42
C GLY A 109 -21.18 8.19 -9.67
N GLU A 110 -21.64 7.21 -10.42
CA GLU A 110 -22.19 5.97 -9.89
C GLU A 110 -21.10 5.11 -9.24
N PHE A 111 -21.47 4.35 -8.23
CA PHE A 111 -20.53 3.46 -7.51
C PHE A 111 -19.79 2.48 -8.45
N LYS A 112 -20.50 1.88 -9.42
CA LYS A 112 -19.94 0.94 -10.39
C LYS A 112 -18.87 1.55 -11.30
N ASP A 113 -18.92 2.87 -11.51
CA ASP A 113 -18.01 3.61 -12.39
C ASP A 113 -16.80 4.22 -11.63
N ARG A 114 -16.70 3.94 -10.33
CA ARG A 114 -15.56 4.39 -9.52
C ARG A 114 -14.27 3.75 -10.00
N PHE A 115 -13.20 4.52 -9.99
CA PHE A 115 -11.87 4.01 -10.36
C PHE A 115 -11.46 2.81 -9.50
N ALA A 116 -10.90 1.80 -10.14
CA ALA A 116 -10.43 0.55 -9.53
C ALA A 116 -11.50 -0.29 -8.81
N THR A 117 -12.80 -0.04 -9.07
CA THR A 117 -13.87 -0.92 -8.63
C THR A 117 -13.78 -2.27 -9.34
N VAL A 118 -13.89 -3.34 -8.59
CA VAL A 118 -13.93 -4.70 -9.11
C VAL A 118 -15.39 -5.14 -9.25
N GLU A 119 -15.81 -5.43 -10.46
CA GLU A 119 -17.12 -6.01 -10.74
C GLU A 119 -17.03 -7.54 -10.78
N VAL A 120 -17.94 -8.20 -10.09
CA VAL A 120 -18.01 -9.66 -10.04
C VAL A 120 -19.36 -10.10 -10.61
N GLU A 121 -19.32 -10.79 -11.73
CA GLU A 121 -20.52 -11.32 -12.38
C GLU A 121 -21.26 -12.34 -11.48
N PRO A 122 -22.58 -12.49 -11.63
CA PRO A 122 -23.34 -13.50 -10.90
C PRO A 122 -22.75 -14.90 -11.05
N ASN A 123 -22.61 -15.63 -9.95
CA ASN A 123 -22.01 -16.97 -9.84
C ASN A 123 -20.50 -17.04 -10.14
N HIS A 124 -19.79 -15.88 -10.21
CA HIS A 124 -18.34 -15.83 -10.22
C HIS A 124 -17.81 -15.45 -8.84
N LEU A 125 -16.51 -15.70 -8.62
CA LEU A 125 -15.80 -15.40 -7.37
C LEU A 125 -14.64 -14.45 -7.65
N TYR A 126 -14.47 -13.46 -6.80
CA TYR A 126 -13.23 -12.71 -6.68
C TYR A 126 -12.44 -13.27 -5.50
N LEU A 127 -11.25 -13.78 -5.76
CA LEU A 127 -10.41 -14.40 -4.75
C LEU A 127 -9.19 -13.52 -4.47
N CYS A 128 -8.97 -13.24 -3.21
CA CYS A 128 -7.76 -12.60 -2.72
C CYS A 128 -7.35 -13.25 -1.39
N SER A 129 -6.06 -13.26 -1.11
CA SER A 129 -5.53 -13.84 0.11
C SER A 129 -4.29 -13.10 0.60
N TYR A 130 -4.05 -13.14 1.89
CA TYR A 130 -2.79 -12.74 2.48
C TYR A 130 -2.38 -13.72 3.58
N SER A 131 -1.10 -13.74 3.88
CA SER A 131 -0.54 -14.52 4.97
C SER A 131 0.59 -13.77 5.67
N MET A 132 0.83 -14.14 6.93
CA MET A 132 1.92 -13.59 7.73
C MET A 132 2.75 -14.73 8.31
N GLU A 133 4.08 -14.61 8.23
CA GLU A 133 5.05 -15.55 8.78
C GLU A 133 6.10 -14.79 9.59
N GLY A 134 6.20 -15.09 10.88
CA GLY A 134 7.26 -14.56 11.75
C GLY A 134 8.51 -15.46 11.73
N LYS A 135 9.69 -14.84 11.76
CA LYS A 135 10.99 -15.51 11.87
C LYS A 135 11.81 -14.92 12.99
#